data_1b90f035bc4fa6f73ddd21bb33a35501
#
_entry.id   1b90f035bc4fa6f73ddd21bb33a35501
#
_cell.length_a   1.000
_cell.length_b   1.000
_cell.length_c   1.000
_cell.angle_alpha   90.00
_cell.angle_beta   90.00
_cell.angle_gamma   90.00
#
_symmetry.space_group_name_H-M   'P 1'
#
loop_
_entity.id
_entity.type
_entity.pdbx_description
1 polymer ?
#
loop_
_entity_poly.entity_id
_entity_poly.type
_entity_poly.pdbx_seq_one_letter_code
_entity_poly.pdbx_strand_id
1 'polypeptide(L)'
;MKTKFILSKGVSTPLLQRGWGRLILALLMVAVTFTSCSSDDDKNNDETAFSVTETTPIVDEDNYDLNTTTANYSVKMFGEVAVDGCADIVSQLEAANAVIGNAKLSETQETYLREVLKNLVNNVIVPTYTQLADNTEALEKTLHGLTTSTITQAQINEACADFKAARMYWEQSEAFLGGAASDFDVDPTIDSWPLNRSLLLSYFNNGMNDEMLDDATILGFHALEFILFRDGQPRKVAELKGNDTYKNFESVSGEQELAYAQTICTLLKQRTFQLQCAWDGGKDANRMEKVKAAGLDYQTEKGLFFGDNLINAGISGSNSSFPTLKDAIAQILSDDEGSCLAIANEVGTAKIANPFSAGDVSYVESPYSYNSIADFRDNIRSIRNVWLGSTDKKANKYSFHTFFASVKQDAVNNKVERAYVSAIEGISNMPSPFVKYCCTIWNIAFEDDEDWE
;
A
#
# COMPACT_ATOMS: atom_id res chain seq x y z
N MET A 1 21.33 13.37 33.10
CA MET A 1 20.25 14.38 33.15
C MET A 1 19.27 13.98 32.08
N LYS A 2 18.10 13.48 32.45
CA LYS A 2 17.08 13.05 31.49
C LYS A 2 16.22 14.26 31.17
N THR A 3 16.36 14.79 29.96
CA THR A 3 15.48 15.85 29.46
C THR A 3 14.27 15.18 28.80
N LYS A 4 13.11 15.34 29.41
CA LYS A 4 11.83 14.95 28.82
C LYS A 4 11.48 15.97 27.77
N PHE A 5 11.40 15.56 26.52
CA PHE A 5 10.72 16.33 25.48
C PHE A 5 9.22 16.16 25.64
N ILE A 6 8.54 17.26 25.86
CA ILE A 6 7.09 17.36 25.86
C ILE A 6 6.68 17.58 24.40
N LEU A 7 6.05 16.58 23.80
CA LEU A 7 5.38 16.72 22.51
C LEU A 7 4.22 17.72 22.67
N SER A 8 4.32 18.85 21.99
CA SER A 8 3.21 19.77 21.82
C SER A 8 2.21 19.13 20.86
N LYS A 9 1.00 18.99 21.33
CA LYS A 9 -0.16 18.50 20.56
C LYS A 9 -0.30 19.26 19.26
N GLY A 10 -0.43 18.48 18.17
CA GLY A 10 -0.61 18.95 16.83
C GLY A 10 -1.73 19.97 16.66
N VAL A 11 -1.46 20.89 15.79
CA VAL A 11 -2.45 21.82 15.23
C VAL A 11 -3.31 21.02 14.28
N SER A 12 -4.55 20.75 14.67
CA SER A 12 -5.56 20.24 13.76
C SER A 12 -5.82 21.26 12.67
N THR A 13 -5.47 20.96 11.44
CA THR A 13 -5.93 21.71 10.27
C THR A 13 -7.45 21.67 10.21
N PRO A 14 -8.12 22.79 9.99
CA PRO A 14 -9.59 22.79 9.88
C PRO A 14 -9.99 22.18 8.54
N LEU A 15 -10.65 21.04 8.59
CA LEU A 15 -11.45 20.51 7.49
C LEU A 15 -12.36 21.62 6.95
N LEU A 16 -12.14 22.03 5.73
CA LEU A 16 -13.01 22.90 4.98
C LEU A 16 -14.39 22.22 4.82
N GLN A 17 -15.30 22.56 5.73
CA GLN A 17 -16.73 22.36 5.53
C GLN A 17 -17.20 23.30 4.39
N ARG A 18 -17.23 22.82 3.18
CA ARG A 18 -18.07 23.37 2.11
C ARG A 18 -18.99 22.29 1.57
N GLY A 19 -20.26 22.57 1.82
CA GLY A 19 -21.47 21.84 1.60
C GLY A 19 -21.52 20.98 0.35
N TRP A 20 -21.58 19.70 0.55
CA TRP A 20 -22.15 18.76 -0.40
C TRP A 20 -23.54 18.40 0.08
N GLY A 21 -24.48 18.58 -0.85
CA GLY A 21 -25.87 18.31 -0.61
C GLY A 21 -26.08 16.87 -0.15
N ARG A 22 -26.97 16.76 0.82
CA ARG A 22 -27.48 15.49 1.33
C ARG A 22 -28.00 14.62 0.17
N LEU A 23 -27.19 13.72 -0.33
CA LEU A 23 -27.71 12.50 -0.95
C LEU A 23 -28.08 11.58 0.22
N ILE A 24 -29.37 11.46 0.46
CA ILE A 24 -29.91 10.44 1.34
C ILE A 24 -29.70 9.12 0.59
N LEU A 25 -28.60 8.43 0.88
CA LEU A 25 -28.46 7.03 0.53
C LEU A 25 -29.45 6.28 1.41
N ALA A 26 -30.53 5.82 0.81
CA ALA A 26 -31.41 4.86 1.46
C ALA A 26 -30.59 3.60 1.71
N LEU A 27 -30.18 3.40 2.97
CA LEU A 27 -29.70 2.11 3.45
C LEU A 27 -30.83 1.09 3.23
N LEU A 28 -30.74 0.35 2.15
CA LEU A 28 -31.39 -0.95 2.05
C LEU A 28 -30.64 -1.87 3.00
N MET A 29 -31.10 -1.90 4.25
CA MET A 29 -30.76 -3.01 5.16
C MET A 29 -31.29 -4.29 4.50
N VAL A 30 -30.42 -4.99 3.82
CA VAL A 30 -30.66 -6.39 3.53
C VAL A 30 -30.50 -7.09 4.86
N ALA A 31 -31.61 -7.30 5.55
CA ALA A 31 -31.69 -8.18 6.68
C ALA A 31 -31.36 -9.59 6.16
N VAL A 32 -30.10 -10.00 6.29
CA VAL A 32 -29.71 -11.40 6.10
C VAL A 32 -30.25 -12.12 7.32
N THR A 33 -31.46 -12.66 7.18
CA THR A 33 -32.02 -13.55 8.19
C THR A 33 -31.22 -14.85 8.16
N PHE A 34 -30.33 -15.01 9.13
CA PHE A 34 -29.78 -16.32 9.45
C PHE A 34 -30.94 -17.19 9.95
N THR A 35 -31.45 -18.07 9.09
CA THR A 35 -32.28 -19.17 9.55
C THR A 35 -31.37 -20.12 10.32
N SER A 36 -31.31 -19.92 11.64
CA SER A 36 -30.85 -20.93 12.56
C SER A 36 -31.87 -22.08 12.49
N CYS A 37 -31.55 -23.13 11.80
CA CYS A 37 -32.21 -24.41 12.01
C CYS A 37 -31.74 -24.95 13.34
N SER A 38 -32.47 -24.65 14.42
CA SER A 38 -32.45 -25.45 15.63
C SER A 38 -33.36 -26.65 15.37
N SER A 39 -32.79 -27.76 15.04
CA SER A 39 -33.43 -29.08 15.31
C SER A 39 -32.60 -29.73 16.40
N ASP A 40 -33.16 -29.79 17.59
CA ASP A 40 -32.75 -30.74 18.61
C ASP A 40 -32.86 -32.17 18.03
N ASP A 41 -31.96 -33.01 18.54
CA ASP A 41 -31.79 -34.44 18.32
C ASP A 41 -30.98 -34.83 17.07
N ASP A 42 -29.68 -35.05 17.26
CA ASP A 42 -29.05 -36.36 17.25
C ASP A 42 -27.54 -36.24 17.50
N LYS A 43 -27.08 -37.01 18.47
CA LYS A 43 -25.66 -37.30 18.68
C LYS A 43 -25.18 -38.16 17.52
N ASN A 44 -24.71 -37.51 16.48
CA ASN A 44 -23.74 -38.05 15.55
C ASN A 44 -22.61 -37.06 15.42
N ASN A 45 -21.45 -37.43 15.93
CA ASN A 45 -20.17 -36.83 15.61
C ASN A 45 -19.91 -37.08 14.11
N ASP A 46 -20.59 -36.35 13.26
CA ASP A 46 -20.12 -36.04 11.93
C ASP A 46 -19.41 -34.70 12.03
N GLU A 47 -18.16 -34.77 12.48
CA GLU A 47 -17.16 -33.77 12.08
C GLU A 47 -17.10 -33.85 10.57
N THR A 48 -18.04 -33.16 9.90
CA THR A 48 -17.90 -32.86 8.47
C THR A 48 -16.58 -32.13 8.38
N ALA A 49 -15.59 -32.90 7.98
CA ALA A 49 -14.23 -32.44 7.81
C ALA A 49 -14.28 -31.15 7.02
N PHE A 50 -13.82 -30.08 7.63
CA PHE A 50 -13.62 -28.79 6.98
C PHE A 50 -12.67 -29.06 5.81
N SER A 51 -13.25 -29.31 4.63
CA SER A 51 -12.51 -29.73 3.45
C SER A 51 -11.78 -28.52 2.91
N VAL A 52 -10.49 -28.48 3.16
CA VAL A 52 -9.63 -27.38 2.75
C VAL A 52 -8.86 -27.82 1.53
N THR A 53 -9.32 -27.41 0.37
CA THR A 53 -8.63 -27.57 -0.90
C THR A 53 -8.17 -26.21 -1.41
N GLU A 54 -7.02 -26.17 -2.07
CA GLU A 54 -6.65 -25.01 -2.88
C GLU A 54 -7.71 -24.84 -3.97
N THR A 55 -8.24 -23.64 -4.10
CA THR A 55 -9.27 -23.33 -5.09
C THR A 55 -8.81 -22.23 -6.01
N THR A 56 -9.28 -22.26 -7.25
CA THR A 56 -9.11 -21.13 -8.17
C THR A 56 -10.11 -20.05 -7.78
N PRO A 57 -9.75 -18.76 -7.84
CA PRO A 57 -10.71 -17.68 -7.68
C PRO A 57 -11.91 -17.84 -8.59
N ILE A 58 -13.09 -17.40 -8.13
CA ILE A 58 -14.33 -17.43 -8.91
C ILE A 58 -14.25 -16.47 -10.09
N VAL A 59 -13.52 -15.37 -9.89
CA VAL A 59 -13.28 -14.34 -10.91
C VAL A 59 -11.81 -14.35 -11.26
N ASP A 60 -11.51 -14.46 -12.55
CA ASP A 60 -10.15 -14.45 -13.09
C ASP A 60 -9.81 -13.05 -13.62
N GLU A 61 -8.84 -12.40 -13.01
CA GLU A 61 -8.34 -11.08 -13.38
C GLU A 61 -7.86 -11.01 -14.84
N ASP A 62 -7.26 -12.10 -15.36
CA ASP A 62 -6.71 -12.12 -16.71
C ASP A 62 -7.79 -12.32 -17.81
N ASN A 63 -8.95 -12.84 -17.44
CA ASN A 63 -10.06 -13.14 -18.34
C ASN A 63 -11.34 -12.34 -18.04
N TYR A 64 -11.27 -11.37 -17.13
CA TYR A 64 -12.40 -10.51 -16.80
C TYR A 64 -12.65 -9.52 -17.93
N ASP A 65 -13.84 -9.51 -18.50
CA ASP A 65 -14.24 -8.58 -19.55
C ASP A 65 -15.13 -7.48 -18.98
N LEU A 66 -14.55 -6.33 -18.76
CA LEU A 66 -15.25 -5.14 -18.27
C LEU A 66 -16.40 -4.72 -19.18
N ASN A 67 -16.24 -4.87 -20.51
CA ASN A 67 -17.25 -4.45 -21.49
C ASN A 67 -18.51 -5.36 -21.48
N THR A 68 -18.36 -6.61 -21.07
CA THR A 68 -19.50 -7.52 -20.93
C THR A 68 -20.18 -7.43 -19.57
N THR A 69 -19.47 -6.95 -18.55
CA THR A 69 -19.93 -6.97 -17.15
C THR A 69 -20.48 -5.61 -16.70
N THR A 70 -19.88 -4.55 -17.17
CA THR A 70 -20.26 -3.15 -16.90
C THR A 70 -20.46 -2.46 -18.24
N ALA A 71 -21.64 -2.04 -18.60
CA ALA A 71 -21.99 -1.46 -19.90
C ALA A 71 -20.92 -0.56 -20.53
N ASN A 72 -20.83 -0.57 -21.84
CA ASN A 72 -20.03 0.26 -22.78
C ASN A 72 -19.38 1.53 -22.22
N TYR A 73 -18.25 1.42 -21.55
CA TYR A 73 -17.46 2.58 -21.14
C TYR A 73 -16.59 3.09 -22.30
N SER A 74 -16.62 4.37 -22.55
CA SER A 74 -15.61 5.02 -23.37
C SER A 74 -14.30 5.12 -22.61
N VAL A 75 -13.17 5.15 -23.29
CA VAL A 75 -11.81 5.32 -22.69
C VAL A 75 -11.77 6.51 -21.70
N LYS A 76 -12.55 7.58 -21.97
CA LYS A 76 -12.68 8.74 -21.08
C LYS A 76 -13.31 8.43 -19.72
N MET A 77 -14.03 7.31 -19.58
CA MET A 77 -14.77 6.96 -18.38
C MET A 77 -14.07 5.91 -17.51
N PHE A 78 -12.90 5.41 -17.92
CA PHE A 78 -12.19 4.39 -17.14
C PHE A 78 -11.76 4.88 -15.76
N GLY A 79 -11.50 6.18 -15.60
CA GLY A 79 -11.27 6.78 -14.28
C GLY A 79 -12.49 6.64 -13.35
N GLU A 80 -13.71 6.89 -13.87
CA GLU A 80 -14.95 6.70 -13.11
C GLU A 80 -15.16 5.22 -12.75
N VAL A 81 -14.89 4.30 -13.68
CA VAL A 81 -14.98 2.85 -13.44
C VAL A 81 -14.00 2.41 -12.35
N ALA A 82 -12.79 2.94 -12.36
CA ALA A 82 -11.79 2.66 -11.33
C ALA A 82 -12.26 3.14 -9.95
N VAL A 83 -12.78 4.37 -9.86
CA VAL A 83 -13.33 4.95 -8.62
C VAL A 83 -14.51 4.13 -8.10
N ASP A 84 -15.47 3.79 -8.98
CA ASP A 84 -16.62 2.97 -8.61
C ASP A 84 -16.19 1.57 -8.14
N GLY A 85 -15.20 0.96 -8.82
CA GLY A 85 -14.63 -0.32 -8.43
C GLY A 85 -13.98 -0.28 -7.05
N CYS A 86 -13.25 0.79 -6.72
CA CYS A 86 -12.68 0.98 -5.39
C CYS A 86 -13.76 1.15 -4.30
N ALA A 87 -14.82 1.92 -4.59
CA ALA A 87 -15.96 2.09 -3.68
C ALA A 87 -16.71 0.76 -3.46
N ASP A 88 -16.81 -0.07 -4.49
CA ASP A 88 -17.36 -1.43 -4.37
C ASP A 88 -16.48 -2.30 -3.47
N ILE A 89 -15.15 -2.24 -3.59
CA ILE A 89 -14.24 -2.99 -2.70
C ILE A 89 -14.51 -2.61 -1.25
N VAL A 90 -14.52 -1.32 -0.91
CA VAL A 90 -14.81 -0.81 0.45
C VAL A 90 -16.10 -1.45 0.97
N SER A 91 -17.19 -1.33 0.22
CA SER A 91 -18.50 -1.86 0.59
C SER A 91 -18.52 -3.38 0.80
N GLN A 92 -17.80 -4.13 -0.05
CA GLN A 92 -17.77 -5.59 0.05
C GLN A 92 -16.86 -6.07 1.18
N LEU A 93 -15.77 -5.36 1.49
CA LEU A 93 -14.90 -5.68 2.63
C LEU A 93 -15.60 -5.41 3.97
N GLU A 94 -16.34 -4.30 4.08
CA GLU A 94 -17.19 -4.05 5.26
C GLU A 94 -18.21 -5.19 5.47
N ALA A 95 -18.88 -5.61 4.38
CA ALA A 95 -19.83 -6.71 4.44
C ALA A 95 -19.16 -8.04 4.82
N ALA A 96 -17.98 -8.34 4.28
CA ALA A 96 -17.22 -9.53 4.60
C ALA A 96 -16.77 -9.53 6.07
N ASN A 97 -16.22 -8.42 6.55
CA ASN A 97 -15.82 -8.28 7.95
C ASN A 97 -17.03 -8.40 8.90
N ALA A 98 -18.18 -7.84 8.53
CA ALA A 98 -19.42 -7.96 9.30
C ALA A 98 -19.90 -9.43 9.44
N VAL A 99 -19.72 -10.25 8.41
CA VAL A 99 -20.04 -11.68 8.46
C VAL A 99 -19.20 -12.39 9.52
N ILE A 100 -17.89 -12.14 9.57
CA ILE A 100 -16.99 -12.72 10.60
C ILE A 100 -17.29 -12.10 11.97
N GLY A 101 -17.41 -10.78 12.03
CA GLY A 101 -17.62 -10.02 13.26
C GLY A 101 -18.89 -10.44 14.01
N ASN A 102 -19.99 -10.61 13.29
CA ASN A 102 -21.29 -10.99 13.85
C ASN A 102 -21.47 -12.50 14.08
N ALA A 103 -20.62 -13.34 13.47
CA ALA A 103 -20.74 -14.78 13.59
C ALA A 103 -20.36 -15.26 15.00
N LYS A 104 -21.09 -16.25 15.54
CA LYS A 104 -20.61 -17.08 16.63
C LYS A 104 -19.74 -18.18 16.02
N LEU A 105 -18.44 -17.94 15.96
CA LEU A 105 -17.51 -18.91 15.39
C LEU A 105 -17.45 -20.17 16.25
N SER A 106 -17.40 -21.33 15.59
CA SER A 106 -17.06 -22.60 16.24
C SER A 106 -15.55 -22.67 16.45
N GLU A 107 -15.09 -23.54 17.33
CA GLU A 107 -13.67 -23.79 17.59
C GLU A 107 -12.91 -24.14 16.28
N THR A 108 -13.53 -24.96 15.42
CA THR A 108 -12.98 -25.32 14.11
C THR A 108 -12.83 -24.09 13.21
N GLN A 109 -13.80 -23.20 13.18
CA GLN A 109 -13.74 -21.97 12.40
C GLN A 109 -12.70 -20.99 12.93
N GLU A 110 -12.57 -20.86 14.25
CA GLU A 110 -11.52 -20.05 14.86
C GLU A 110 -10.13 -20.60 14.56
N THR A 111 -9.95 -21.92 14.66
CA THR A 111 -8.70 -22.60 14.28
C THR A 111 -8.37 -22.34 12.82
N TYR A 112 -9.35 -22.42 11.94
CA TYR A 112 -9.15 -22.17 10.52
C TYR A 112 -8.74 -20.71 10.25
N LEU A 113 -9.41 -19.73 10.85
CA LEU A 113 -9.08 -18.32 10.68
C LEU A 113 -7.68 -17.99 11.26
N ARG A 114 -7.24 -18.68 12.30
CA ARG A 114 -5.82 -18.58 12.74
C ARG A 114 -4.84 -19.07 11.70
N GLU A 115 -5.15 -20.19 11.05
CA GLU A 115 -4.32 -20.67 9.94
C GLU A 115 -4.38 -19.71 8.73
N VAL A 116 -5.49 -18.98 8.51
CA VAL A 116 -5.56 -17.89 7.51
C VAL A 116 -4.59 -16.77 7.87
N LEU A 117 -4.60 -16.28 9.11
CA LEU A 117 -3.66 -15.21 9.53
C LEU A 117 -2.21 -15.67 9.47
N LYS A 118 -1.94 -16.91 9.89
CA LYS A 118 -0.59 -17.49 9.80
C LYS A 118 -0.13 -17.64 8.36
N ASN A 119 -1.01 -18.06 7.46
CA ASN A 119 -0.74 -18.12 6.03
C ASN A 119 -0.50 -16.73 5.46
N LEU A 120 -1.32 -15.76 5.81
CA LEU A 120 -1.17 -14.37 5.39
C LEU A 120 0.22 -13.82 5.75
N VAL A 121 0.65 -14.00 7.00
CA VAL A 121 1.99 -13.59 7.44
C VAL A 121 3.09 -14.28 6.63
N ASN A 122 3.02 -15.60 6.49
CA ASN A 122 4.13 -16.37 5.92
C ASN A 122 4.18 -16.35 4.38
N ASN A 123 3.05 -16.20 3.69
CA ASN A 123 2.97 -16.35 2.23
C ASN A 123 2.57 -15.05 1.50
N VAL A 124 2.21 -13.98 2.23
CA VAL A 124 1.92 -12.68 1.65
C VAL A 124 2.80 -11.60 2.26
N ILE A 125 2.65 -11.31 3.57
CA ILE A 125 3.29 -10.15 4.21
C ILE A 125 4.82 -10.29 4.20
N VAL A 126 5.34 -11.37 4.77
CA VAL A 126 6.80 -11.59 4.86
C VAL A 126 7.45 -11.67 3.47
N PRO A 127 6.93 -12.44 2.49
CA PRO A 127 7.49 -12.41 1.14
C PRO A 127 7.48 -11.04 0.48
N THR A 128 6.41 -10.26 0.64
CA THR A 128 6.30 -8.91 0.07
C THR A 128 7.36 -7.98 0.66
N TYR A 129 7.48 -7.90 1.98
CA TYR A 129 8.52 -7.08 2.62
C TYR A 129 9.94 -7.60 2.39
N THR A 130 10.12 -8.92 2.19
CA THR A 130 11.42 -9.47 1.81
C THR A 130 11.84 -8.98 0.42
N GLN A 131 10.93 -9.05 -0.56
CA GLN A 131 11.19 -8.55 -1.90
C GLN A 131 11.38 -7.03 -1.93
N LEU A 132 10.62 -6.28 -1.15
CA LEU A 132 10.82 -4.84 -0.98
C LEU A 132 12.23 -4.54 -0.47
N ALA A 133 12.65 -5.22 0.59
CA ALA A 133 13.99 -5.07 1.17
C ALA A 133 15.12 -5.50 0.21
N ASP A 134 14.92 -6.57 -0.56
CA ASP A 134 15.89 -7.02 -1.57
C ASP A 134 16.07 -5.98 -2.68
N ASN A 135 14.97 -5.40 -3.18
CA ASN A 135 15.01 -4.42 -4.27
C ASN A 135 15.53 -3.04 -3.82
N THR A 136 15.23 -2.61 -2.59
CA THR A 136 15.82 -1.38 -2.04
C THR A 136 17.31 -1.53 -1.74
N GLU A 137 17.75 -2.73 -1.35
CA GLU A 137 19.20 -3.04 -1.20
C GLU A 137 19.89 -3.05 -2.55
N ALA A 138 19.24 -3.56 -3.61
CA ALA A 138 19.77 -3.52 -4.98
C ALA A 138 19.90 -2.07 -5.48
N LEU A 139 18.84 -1.27 -5.31
CA LEU A 139 18.84 0.15 -5.68
C LEU A 139 19.96 0.92 -4.97
N GLU A 140 20.10 0.74 -3.65
CA GLU A 140 21.18 1.39 -2.89
C GLU A 140 22.57 0.96 -3.39
N LYS A 141 22.74 -0.31 -3.68
CA LYS A 141 23.99 -0.83 -4.24
C LYS A 141 24.31 -0.23 -5.61
N THR A 142 23.30 -0.07 -6.47
CA THR A 142 23.47 0.55 -7.80
C THR A 142 23.85 2.01 -7.68
N LEU A 143 23.28 2.75 -6.72
CA LEU A 143 23.57 4.18 -6.51
C LEU A 143 24.87 4.42 -5.72
N HIS A 144 25.27 3.47 -4.89
CA HIS A 144 26.39 3.64 -3.94
C HIS A 144 27.70 3.98 -4.64
N GLY A 145 28.32 5.07 -4.20
CA GLY A 145 29.63 5.50 -4.69
C GLY A 145 29.64 6.05 -6.12
N LEU A 146 28.47 6.26 -6.76
CA LEU A 146 28.38 6.97 -8.03
C LEU A 146 28.76 8.44 -7.85
N THR A 147 29.52 8.96 -8.82
CA THR A 147 29.89 10.36 -8.91
C THR A 147 29.59 10.87 -10.29
N THR A 148 29.56 12.18 -10.46
CA THR A 148 29.35 12.82 -11.78
C THR A 148 30.42 12.39 -12.82
N SER A 149 31.61 11.98 -12.38
CA SER A 149 32.68 11.50 -13.24
C SER A 149 32.52 10.03 -13.65
N THR A 150 31.91 9.18 -12.79
CA THR A 150 31.83 7.74 -12.97
C THR A 150 30.49 7.25 -13.50
N ILE A 151 29.40 8.00 -13.24
CA ILE A 151 28.04 7.61 -13.60
C ILE A 151 27.88 7.38 -15.10
N THR A 152 27.17 6.33 -15.47
CA THR A 152 26.83 5.95 -16.84
C THR A 152 25.33 5.84 -17.03
N GLN A 153 24.85 5.96 -18.28
CA GLN A 153 23.43 5.79 -18.57
C GLN A 153 22.91 4.39 -18.20
N ALA A 154 23.77 3.37 -18.31
CA ALA A 154 23.40 2.00 -17.92
C ALA A 154 23.08 1.91 -16.43
N GLN A 155 23.88 2.56 -15.57
CA GLN A 155 23.64 2.59 -14.12
C GLN A 155 22.37 3.38 -13.75
N ILE A 156 22.10 4.50 -14.44
CA ILE A 156 20.83 5.23 -14.23
C ILE A 156 19.65 4.33 -14.62
N ASN A 157 19.72 3.65 -15.76
CA ASN A 157 18.66 2.75 -16.22
C ASN A 157 18.45 1.58 -15.24
N GLU A 158 19.54 1.03 -14.69
CA GLU A 158 19.49 -0.02 -13.67
C GLU A 158 18.85 0.50 -12.38
N ALA A 159 19.27 1.67 -11.87
CA ALA A 159 18.67 2.29 -10.70
C ALA A 159 17.16 2.56 -10.90
N CYS A 160 16.75 3.01 -12.07
CA CYS A 160 15.33 3.19 -12.40
C CYS A 160 14.54 1.88 -12.43
N ALA A 161 15.16 0.78 -12.88
CA ALA A 161 14.55 -0.55 -12.86
C ALA A 161 14.42 -1.07 -11.43
N ASP A 162 15.47 -0.96 -10.62
CA ASP A 162 15.48 -1.35 -9.20
C ASP A 162 14.45 -0.52 -8.40
N PHE A 163 14.36 0.79 -8.68
CA PHE A 163 13.35 1.67 -8.10
C PHE A 163 11.93 1.16 -8.39
N LYS A 164 11.60 0.91 -9.66
CA LYS A 164 10.26 0.43 -10.04
C LYS A 164 9.94 -0.94 -9.43
N ALA A 165 10.94 -1.81 -9.31
CA ALA A 165 10.77 -3.10 -8.65
C ALA A 165 10.52 -2.96 -7.14
N ALA A 166 11.26 -2.08 -6.46
CA ALA A 166 11.04 -1.78 -5.05
C ALA A 166 9.66 -1.13 -4.84
N ARG A 167 9.30 -0.13 -5.66
CA ARG A 167 8.00 0.56 -5.61
C ARG A 167 6.83 -0.43 -5.73
N MET A 168 6.89 -1.35 -6.70
CA MET A 168 5.86 -2.38 -6.88
C MET A 168 5.58 -3.18 -5.60
N TYR A 169 6.62 -3.59 -4.86
CA TYR A 169 6.43 -4.35 -3.63
C TYR A 169 5.97 -3.47 -2.47
N TRP A 170 6.32 -2.19 -2.47
CA TRP A 170 5.76 -1.24 -1.52
C TRP A 170 4.25 -1.11 -1.74
N GLU A 171 3.81 -0.80 -2.96
CA GLU A 171 2.40 -0.69 -3.32
C GLU A 171 1.61 -1.98 -3.03
N GLN A 172 2.23 -3.14 -3.23
CA GLN A 172 1.63 -4.42 -2.87
C GLN A 172 1.65 -4.71 -1.36
N SER A 173 2.18 -3.83 -0.53
CA SER A 173 2.10 -3.92 0.93
C SER A 173 1.01 -3.03 1.55
N GLU A 174 0.39 -2.15 0.77
CA GLU A 174 -0.54 -1.13 1.23
C GLU A 174 -1.78 -1.69 1.96
N ALA A 175 -2.22 -2.90 1.63
CA ALA A 175 -3.34 -3.55 2.32
C ALA A 175 -2.99 -4.06 3.74
N PHE A 176 -1.75 -3.91 4.21
CA PHE A 176 -1.31 -4.38 5.53
C PHE A 176 -0.23 -3.49 6.16
N LEU A 177 -0.33 -2.18 5.95
CA LEU A 177 0.51 -1.19 6.65
C LEU A 177 0.19 -1.12 8.15
N GLY A 178 -1.06 -1.45 8.53
CA GLY A 178 -1.46 -1.57 9.93
C GLY A 178 -0.56 -2.53 10.70
N GLY A 179 0.16 -2.00 11.69
CA GLY A 179 1.21 -2.70 12.42
C GLY A 179 2.56 -2.01 12.28
N ALA A 180 3.59 -2.70 11.80
CA ALA A 180 4.96 -2.18 11.82
C ALA A 180 5.13 -0.88 10.99
N ALA A 181 4.46 -0.74 9.86
CA ALA A 181 4.59 0.47 9.05
C ALA A 181 3.96 1.67 9.74
N SER A 182 2.77 1.50 10.33
CA SER A 182 2.08 2.55 11.09
C SER A 182 2.75 2.83 12.44
N ASP A 183 3.07 1.77 13.22
CA ASP A 183 3.62 1.91 14.58
C ASP A 183 5.00 2.59 14.60
N PHE A 184 5.75 2.51 13.52
CA PHE A 184 7.10 3.06 13.41
C PHE A 184 7.21 4.25 12.46
N ASP A 185 6.09 4.83 12.05
CA ASP A 185 6.04 5.96 11.09
C ASP A 185 6.85 5.68 9.82
N VAL A 186 6.84 4.43 9.33
CA VAL A 186 7.60 4.06 8.13
C VAL A 186 6.93 4.61 6.88
N ASP A 187 5.62 4.44 6.76
CA ASP A 187 4.83 4.89 5.63
C ASP A 187 5.08 6.39 5.32
N PRO A 188 4.82 7.36 6.21
CA PRO A 188 5.09 8.76 5.92
C PRO A 188 6.58 9.05 5.66
N THR A 189 7.49 8.23 6.18
CA THR A 189 8.94 8.43 5.97
C THR A 189 9.38 8.03 4.57
N ILE A 190 8.78 7.00 3.96
CA ILE A 190 9.25 6.46 2.68
C ILE A 190 8.32 6.74 1.50
N ASP A 191 7.08 7.20 1.75
CA ASP A 191 6.07 7.37 0.71
C ASP A 191 5.24 8.67 0.81
N SER A 192 5.79 9.72 1.43
CA SER A 192 5.12 11.03 1.44
C SER A 192 5.01 11.65 0.06
N TRP A 193 3.80 12.07 -0.30
CA TRP A 193 3.49 12.77 -1.55
C TRP A 193 2.40 13.84 -1.34
N PRO A 194 2.36 14.91 -2.15
CA PRO A 194 3.33 15.25 -3.19
C PRO A 194 4.70 15.67 -2.61
N LEU A 195 5.77 15.50 -3.41
CA LEU A 195 7.12 15.93 -3.05
C LEU A 195 7.15 17.44 -2.79
N ASN A 196 7.69 17.88 -1.64
CA ASN A 196 7.90 19.27 -1.34
C ASN A 196 9.16 19.81 -2.05
N ARG A 197 8.99 20.23 -3.31
CA ARG A 197 10.10 20.70 -4.14
C ARG A 197 10.73 22.00 -3.63
N SER A 198 9.94 22.88 -3.03
CA SER A 198 10.46 24.14 -2.46
C SER A 198 11.40 23.88 -1.30
N LEU A 199 11.03 22.93 -0.42
CA LEU A 199 11.90 22.50 0.68
C LEU A 199 13.13 21.78 0.15
N LEU A 200 12.97 20.89 -0.85
CA LEU A 200 14.08 20.19 -1.49
C LEU A 200 15.07 21.16 -2.14
N LEU A 201 14.58 22.18 -2.85
CA LEU A 201 15.43 23.21 -3.43
C LEU A 201 16.16 24.02 -2.34
N SER A 202 15.46 24.38 -1.25
CA SER A 202 16.07 25.04 -0.10
C SER A 202 17.20 24.20 0.50
N TYR A 203 16.98 22.89 0.60
CA TYR A 203 17.99 21.94 1.05
C TYR A 203 19.24 21.93 0.17
N PHE A 204 19.08 21.90 -1.15
CA PHE A 204 20.22 21.96 -2.07
C PHE A 204 20.97 23.30 -1.96
N ASN A 205 20.27 24.40 -1.81
CA ASN A 205 20.87 25.73 -1.75
C ASN A 205 21.60 26.02 -0.42
N ASN A 206 21.12 25.48 0.69
CA ASN A 206 21.63 25.75 2.03
C ASN A 206 22.58 24.67 2.56
N GLY A 207 22.69 23.57 1.84
CA GLY A 207 23.44 22.39 2.26
C GLY A 207 22.62 21.43 3.13
N MET A 208 23.03 20.16 3.10
CA MET A 208 22.42 19.11 3.88
C MET A 208 22.69 19.29 5.37
N ASN A 209 21.63 19.30 6.18
CA ASN A 209 21.72 19.23 7.62
C ASN A 209 20.78 18.11 8.14
N ASP A 210 21.05 17.63 9.36
CA ASP A 210 20.29 16.51 9.92
C ASP A 210 18.80 16.86 10.14
N GLU A 211 18.47 18.13 10.42
CA GLU A 211 17.08 18.57 10.63
C GLU A 211 16.20 18.41 9.37
N MET A 212 16.80 18.54 8.18
CA MET A 212 16.08 18.39 6.93
C MET A 212 15.82 16.92 6.57
N LEU A 213 16.63 16.00 7.10
CA LEU A 213 16.42 14.56 6.93
C LEU A 213 15.31 14.01 7.86
N ASP A 214 14.77 14.86 8.74
CA ASP A 214 13.60 14.54 9.56
C ASP A 214 12.27 14.91 8.87
N ASP A 215 12.32 15.66 7.75
CA ASP A 215 11.11 16.02 7.00
C ASP A 215 10.78 14.97 5.94
N ALA A 216 9.74 14.21 6.22
CA ALA A 216 9.27 13.12 5.37
C ALA A 216 8.92 13.56 3.94
N THR A 217 8.51 14.83 3.74
CA THR A 217 8.05 15.34 2.43
C THR A 217 9.16 15.50 1.40
N ILE A 218 10.42 15.31 1.79
CA ILE A 218 11.59 15.29 0.91
C ILE A 218 12.35 13.96 0.98
N LEU A 219 11.77 12.90 1.54
CA LEU A 219 12.40 11.59 1.67
C LEU A 219 11.71 10.53 0.83
N GLY A 220 12.24 9.33 0.86
CA GLY A 220 11.58 8.14 0.33
C GLY A 220 11.52 8.05 -1.20
N PHE A 221 10.47 7.36 -1.65
CA PHE A 221 10.31 7.01 -3.07
C PHE A 221 10.13 8.24 -3.96
N HIS A 222 9.25 9.19 -3.61
CA HIS A 222 8.95 10.32 -4.48
C HIS A 222 10.13 11.29 -4.65
N ALA A 223 10.96 11.42 -3.63
CA ALA A 223 12.20 12.18 -3.72
C ALA A 223 13.24 11.48 -4.63
N LEU A 224 13.38 10.15 -4.53
CA LEU A 224 14.22 9.36 -5.43
C LEU A 224 13.68 9.38 -6.87
N GLU A 225 12.36 9.29 -7.03
CA GLU A 225 11.68 9.39 -8.31
C GLU A 225 12.05 10.70 -9.04
N PHE A 226 11.97 11.82 -8.32
CA PHE A 226 12.35 13.13 -8.87
C PHE A 226 13.80 13.18 -9.35
N ILE A 227 14.73 12.54 -8.63
CA ILE A 227 16.14 12.52 -9.05
C ILE A 227 16.39 11.57 -10.24
N LEU A 228 15.69 10.45 -10.29
CA LEU A 228 15.99 9.38 -11.26
C LEU A 228 15.24 9.51 -12.59
N PHE A 229 14.08 10.18 -12.60
CA PHE A 229 13.19 10.22 -13.76
C PHE A 229 12.89 11.63 -14.24
N ARG A 230 12.62 11.76 -15.53
CA ARG A 230 12.00 12.92 -16.18
C ARG A 230 11.08 12.43 -17.30
N ASP A 231 9.86 12.95 -17.38
CA ASP A 231 8.87 12.59 -18.40
C ASP A 231 8.68 11.09 -18.60
N GLY A 232 8.65 10.32 -17.51
CA GLY A 232 8.47 8.87 -17.52
C GLY A 232 9.69 8.07 -17.97
N GLN A 233 10.81 8.73 -18.22
CA GLN A 233 12.05 8.09 -18.68
C GLN A 233 13.16 8.24 -17.64
N PRO A 234 14.12 7.30 -17.59
CA PRO A 234 15.36 7.52 -16.85
C PRO A 234 16.03 8.82 -17.30
N ARG A 235 16.48 9.62 -16.33
CA ARG A 235 17.20 10.87 -16.62
C ARG A 235 18.42 10.61 -17.49
N LYS A 236 18.73 11.55 -18.34
CA LYS A 236 19.93 11.47 -19.18
C LYS A 236 21.18 11.68 -18.32
N VAL A 237 22.19 10.84 -18.52
CA VAL A 237 23.46 10.94 -17.80
C VAL A 237 24.11 12.32 -17.92
N ALA A 238 23.87 13.03 -19.03
CA ALA A 238 24.42 14.36 -19.25
C ALA A 238 23.86 15.39 -18.24
N GLU A 239 22.61 15.24 -17.82
CA GLU A 239 21.96 16.10 -16.82
C GLU A 239 22.58 15.87 -15.43
N LEU A 240 22.80 14.61 -15.05
CA LEU A 240 23.45 14.25 -13.79
C LEU A 240 24.99 14.49 -13.78
N LYS A 241 25.58 14.87 -14.90
CA LYS A 241 26.99 15.34 -15.00
C LYS A 241 27.14 16.85 -15.04
N GLY A 242 26.05 17.55 -15.13
CA GLY A 242 25.98 19.01 -15.17
C GLY A 242 25.11 19.56 -14.04
N ASN A 243 24.31 20.54 -14.40
CA ASN A 243 23.22 21.04 -13.55
C ASN A 243 21.89 20.47 -14.01
N ASP A 244 20.91 20.47 -13.12
CA ASP A 244 19.54 20.08 -13.45
C ASP A 244 18.96 21.05 -14.51
N THR A 245 18.08 20.56 -15.34
CA THR A 245 17.35 21.35 -16.34
C THR A 245 15.89 21.57 -15.95
N TYR A 246 15.50 21.06 -14.78
CA TYR A 246 14.16 21.22 -14.27
C TYR A 246 13.96 22.66 -13.78
N LYS A 247 12.77 23.22 -14.04
CA LYS A 247 12.45 24.60 -13.67
C LYS A 247 12.70 24.83 -12.17
N ASN A 248 13.33 25.93 -11.82
CA ASN A 248 13.78 26.34 -10.50
C ASN A 248 14.98 25.54 -9.93
N PHE A 249 15.37 24.41 -10.55
CA PHE A 249 16.49 23.58 -10.10
C PHE A 249 17.77 23.77 -10.91
N GLU A 250 17.82 24.73 -11.83
CA GLU A 250 18.95 24.94 -12.75
C GLU A 250 20.27 25.31 -12.04
N SER A 251 20.19 25.73 -10.77
CA SER A 251 21.36 25.95 -9.92
C SER A 251 21.87 24.69 -9.22
N VAL A 252 21.08 23.61 -9.20
CA VAL A 252 21.42 22.37 -8.52
C VAL A 252 22.34 21.54 -9.41
N SER A 253 23.47 21.14 -8.85
CA SER A 253 24.44 20.31 -9.56
C SER A 253 24.11 18.82 -9.42
N GLY A 254 24.42 18.03 -10.45
CA GLY A 254 24.30 16.58 -10.37
C GLY A 254 25.11 15.93 -9.26
N GLU A 255 26.17 16.60 -8.77
CA GLU A 255 26.92 16.15 -7.59
C GLU A 255 26.06 16.23 -6.30
N GLN A 256 25.31 17.32 -6.13
CA GLN A 256 24.38 17.49 -5.00
C GLN A 256 23.23 16.47 -5.09
N GLU A 257 22.65 16.31 -6.28
CA GLU A 257 21.58 15.34 -6.49
C GLU A 257 22.01 13.90 -6.24
N LEU A 258 23.19 13.48 -6.72
CA LEU A 258 23.70 12.13 -6.49
C LEU A 258 24.03 11.89 -5.00
N ALA A 259 24.62 12.84 -4.31
CA ALA A 259 24.89 12.74 -2.90
C ALA A 259 23.59 12.60 -2.09
N TYR A 260 22.59 13.40 -2.43
CA TYR A 260 21.27 13.33 -1.83
C TYR A 260 20.58 11.99 -2.10
N ALA A 261 20.53 11.54 -3.36
CA ALA A 261 19.93 10.26 -3.73
C ALA A 261 20.56 9.08 -2.98
N GLN A 262 21.88 9.07 -2.81
CA GLN A 262 22.58 8.04 -2.04
C GLN A 262 22.17 8.04 -0.57
N THR A 263 22.03 9.22 0.02
CA THR A 263 21.63 9.40 1.43
C THR A 263 20.21 8.89 1.65
N ILE A 264 19.23 9.39 0.88
CA ILE A 264 17.83 9.01 1.07
C ILE A 264 17.55 7.56 0.69
N CYS A 265 18.29 7.01 -0.29
CA CYS A 265 18.20 5.59 -0.63
C CYS A 265 18.72 4.70 0.51
N THR A 266 19.75 5.13 1.23
CA THR A 266 20.23 4.42 2.43
C THR A 266 19.18 4.42 3.54
N LEU A 267 18.50 5.55 3.75
CA LEU A 267 17.38 5.64 4.71
C LEU A 267 16.21 4.76 4.30
N LEU A 268 15.81 4.81 3.03
CA LEU A 268 14.77 3.95 2.47
C LEU A 268 15.07 2.46 2.72
N LYS A 269 16.28 2.01 2.39
CA LYS A 269 16.72 0.64 2.64
C LYS A 269 16.64 0.27 4.14
N GLN A 270 17.04 1.16 5.04
CA GLN A 270 16.96 0.90 6.48
C GLN A 270 15.52 0.69 6.94
N ARG A 271 14.58 1.50 6.46
CA ARG A 271 13.16 1.37 6.78
C ARG A 271 12.56 0.08 6.22
N THR A 272 12.92 -0.32 5.01
CA THR A 272 12.43 -1.58 4.43
C THR A 272 13.01 -2.82 5.13
N PHE A 273 14.25 -2.75 5.60
CA PHE A 273 14.82 -3.78 6.48
C PHE A 273 14.09 -3.85 7.83
N GLN A 274 13.74 -2.70 8.40
CA GLN A 274 12.94 -2.60 9.63
C GLN A 274 11.62 -3.35 9.46
N LEU A 275 10.87 -3.09 8.38
CA LEU A 275 9.61 -3.76 8.09
C LEU A 275 9.78 -5.28 7.96
N GLN A 276 10.73 -5.73 7.14
CA GLN A 276 10.97 -7.16 7.00
C GLN A 276 11.28 -7.82 8.34
N CYS A 277 12.24 -7.28 9.10
CA CYS A 277 12.64 -7.85 10.39
C CYS A 277 11.49 -7.84 11.40
N ALA A 278 10.65 -6.79 11.40
CA ALA A 278 9.52 -6.68 12.30
C ALA A 278 8.45 -7.75 12.02
N TRP A 279 8.27 -8.16 10.76
CA TRP A 279 7.27 -9.15 10.39
C TRP A 279 7.79 -10.59 10.38
N ASP A 280 9.06 -10.83 9.99
CA ASP A 280 9.61 -12.18 9.83
C ASP A 280 10.21 -12.77 11.10
N GLY A 281 10.24 -12.00 12.19
CA GLY A 281 10.85 -12.43 13.46
C GLY A 281 12.37 -12.26 13.47
N GLY A 282 12.92 -11.41 12.60
CA GLY A 282 14.36 -11.16 12.51
C GLY A 282 15.15 -12.35 11.99
N LYS A 283 14.57 -13.13 11.07
CA LYS A 283 15.20 -14.33 10.50
C LYS A 283 16.45 -14.03 9.71
N ASP A 284 16.52 -12.88 9.03
CA ASP A 284 17.75 -12.40 8.43
C ASP A 284 18.62 -11.69 9.47
N ALA A 285 19.59 -12.43 10.03
CA ALA A 285 20.45 -11.92 11.08
C ALA A 285 21.30 -10.72 10.66
N ASN A 286 21.69 -10.63 9.38
CA ASN A 286 22.48 -9.51 8.86
C ASN A 286 21.62 -8.23 8.78
N ARG A 287 20.39 -8.32 8.27
CA ARG A 287 19.45 -7.18 8.23
C ARG A 287 19.04 -6.76 9.64
N MET A 288 18.79 -7.73 10.52
CA MET A 288 18.46 -7.45 11.92
C MET A 288 19.61 -6.72 12.64
N GLU A 289 20.86 -7.06 12.37
CA GLU A 289 22.01 -6.34 12.92
C GLU A 289 22.04 -4.88 12.43
N LYS A 290 21.76 -4.65 11.13
CA LYS A 290 21.70 -3.31 10.55
C LYS A 290 20.55 -2.48 11.15
N VAL A 291 19.36 -3.07 11.35
CA VAL A 291 18.21 -2.42 12.01
C VAL A 291 18.55 -2.00 13.43
N LYS A 292 19.17 -2.89 14.21
CA LYS A 292 19.63 -2.59 15.57
C LYS A 292 20.72 -1.52 15.61
N ALA A 293 21.66 -1.57 14.68
CA ALA A 293 22.74 -0.57 14.58
C ALA A 293 22.22 0.82 14.22
N ALA A 294 21.13 0.88 13.45
CA ALA A 294 20.42 2.12 13.13
C ALA A 294 19.52 2.63 14.28
N GLY A 295 19.39 1.87 15.38
CA GLY A 295 18.54 2.24 16.52
C GLY A 295 17.05 2.18 16.25
N LEU A 296 16.62 1.40 15.24
CA LEU A 296 15.23 1.28 14.83
C LEU A 296 14.51 0.20 15.64
N ASP A 297 13.27 0.51 16.04
CA ASP A 297 12.39 -0.43 16.72
C ASP A 297 11.87 -1.49 15.71
N TYR A 298 11.61 -2.70 16.19
CA TYR A 298 11.18 -3.85 15.35
C TYR A 298 10.20 -4.79 16.06
N GLN A 299 9.69 -4.41 17.19
CA GLN A 299 8.73 -5.19 17.99
C GLN A 299 7.62 -4.27 18.51
N THR A 300 6.46 -4.86 18.75
CA THR A 300 5.37 -4.17 19.45
C THR A 300 5.80 -3.72 20.86
N GLU A 301 5.06 -2.82 21.47
CA GLU A 301 5.31 -2.38 22.86
C GLU A 301 5.39 -3.55 23.88
N LYS A 302 4.73 -4.66 23.58
CA LYS A 302 4.75 -5.88 24.40
C LYS A 302 5.86 -6.85 24.03
N GLY A 303 6.76 -6.48 23.13
CA GLY A 303 7.95 -7.24 22.75
C GLY A 303 7.72 -8.42 21.79
N LEU A 304 6.58 -8.43 21.07
CA LEU A 304 6.33 -9.41 20.02
C LEU A 304 6.77 -8.86 18.65
N PHE A 305 7.24 -9.73 17.79
CA PHE A 305 7.28 -9.43 16.36
C PHE A 305 5.87 -9.36 15.79
N PHE A 306 5.65 -8.53 14.76
CA PHE A 306 4.30 -8.26 14.25
C PHE A 306 3.63 -9.49 13.66
N GLY A 307 4.38 -10.38 13.03
CA GLY A 307 3.86 -11.68 12.59
C GLY A 307 3.30 -12.51 13.74
N ASP A 308 4.07 -12.63 14.83
CA ASP A 308 3.63 -13.35 16.03
C ASP A 308 2.47 -12.63 16.74
N ASN A 309 2.48 -11.31 16.77
CA ASN A 309 1.39 -10.51 17.35
C ASN A 309 0.05 -10.80 16.65
N LEU A 310 0.05 -10.83 15.31
CA LEU A 310 -1.14 -11.13 14.51
C LEU A 310 -1.62 -12.59 14.69
N ILE A 311 -0.69 -13.56 14.58
CA ILE A 311 -1.01 -14.99 14.68
C ILE A 311 -1.56 -15.35 16.06
N ASN A 312 -1.05 -14.73 17.12
CA ASN A 312 -1.43 -15.01 18.50
C ASN A 312 -2.62 -14.17 19.02
N ALA A 313 -3.34 -13.49 18.14
CA ALA A 313 -4.50 -12.66 18.49
C ALA A 313 -5.52 -13.41 19.35
N GLY A 314 -5.93 -12.80 20.47
CA GLY A 314 -6.92 -13.36 21.39
C GLY A 314 -6.46 -14.58 22.20
N ILE A 315 -5.19 -15.00 22.09
CA ILE A 315 -4.66 -16.09 22.92
C ILE A 315 -4.24 -15.54 24.27
N SER A 316 -4.84 -16.07 25.34
CA SER A 316 -4.51 -15.66 26.71
C SER A 316 -3.04 -15.89 27.03
N GLY A 317 -2.36 -14.86 27.52
CA GLY A 317 -0.95 -14.92 27.93
C GLY A 317 0.06 -14.86 26.78
N SER A 318 -0.39 -14.66 25.53
CA SER A 318 0.49 -14.54 24.36
C SER A 318 1.20 -13.20 24.24
N ASN A 319 0.79 -12.18 24.99
CA ASN A 319 1.22 -10.78 24.85
C ASN A 319 0.78 -10.11 23.53
N SER A 320 -0.10 -10.73 22.73
CA SER A 320 -0.67 -10.09 21.56
C SER A 320 -1.40 -8.80 21.94
N SER A 321 -1.29 -7.77 21.11
CA SER A 321 -2.03 -6.52 21.28
C SER A 321 -3.53 -6.68 20.96
N PHE A 322 -3.89 -7.70 20.17
CA PHE A 322 -5.26 -7.96 19.77
C PHE A 322 -6.04 -8.70 20.87
N PRO A 323 -7.14 -8.11 21.41
CA PRO A 323 -7.98 -8.75 22.40
C PRO A 323 -8.64 -10.03 21.90
N THR A 324 -9.02 -10.06 20.63
CA THR A 324 -9.67 -11.22 19.99
C THR A 324 -9.10 -11.50 18.59
N LEU A 325 -9.35 -12.71 18.09
CA LEU A 325 -9.04 -13.08 16.71
C LEU A 325 -9.77 -12.19 15.70
N LYS A 326 -10.98 -11.75 16.02
CA LYS A 326 -11.79 -10.89 15.14
C LYS A 326 -11.20 -9.49 15.01
N ASP A 327 -10.61 -8.95 16.09
CA ASP A 327 -9.94 -7.64 16.04
C ASP A 327 -8.75 -7.66 15.08
N ALA A 328 -7.97 -8.73 15.11
CA ALA A 328 -6.85 -8.91 14.17
C ALA A 328 -7.32 -9.06 12.71
N ILE A 329 -8.44 -9.74 12.48
CA ILE A 329 -9.03 -9.87 11.14
C ILE A 329 -9.59 -8.51 10.68
N ALA A 330 -10.25 -7.76 11.56
CA ALA A 330 -10.78 -6.45 11.25
C ALA A 330 -9.67 -5.48 10.88
N GLN A 331 -8.54 -5.48 11.60
CA GLN A 331 -7.38 -4.66 11.24
C GLN A 331 -6.87 -4.93 9.81
N ILE A 332 -6.87 -6.18 9.37
CA ILE A 332 -6.42 -6.50 8.00
C ILE A 332 -7.47 -6.13 6.96
N LEU A 333 -8.75 -6.37 7.23
CA LEU A 333 -9.79 -6.23 6.20
C LEU A 333 -10.40 -4.84 6.14
N SER A 334 -10.61 -4.17 7.27
CA SER A 334 -11.55 -3.05 7.35
C SER A 334 -11.22 -1.98 8.38
N ASP A 335 -10.00 -1.92 8.87
CA ASP A 335 -9.56 -0.77 9.68
C ASP A 335 -9.51 0.49 8.78
N ASP A 336 -9.70 1.65 9.40
CA ASP A 336 -9.68 2.93 8.67
C ASP A 336 -8.26 3.33 8.22
N GLU A 337 -7.23 2.68 8.77
CA GLU A 337 -5.82 2.93 8.46
C GLU A 337 -5.06 1.62 8.17
N GLY A 338 -4.29 1.60 7.10
CA GLY A 338 -3.35 0.53 6.79
C GLY A 338 -3.98 -0.85 6.56
N SER A 339 -5.20 -0.92 6.02
CA SER A 339 -5.98 -2.13 5.75
C SER A 339 -6.38 -2.25 4.28
N CYS A 340 -6.98 -3.39 3.92
CA CYS A 340 -7.58 -3.55 2.59
C CYS A 340 -8.62 -2.47 2.27
N LEU A 341 -9.44 -2.10 3.24
CA LEU A 341 -10.47 -1.06 3.07
C LEU A 341 -9.82 0.31 2.92
N ALA A 342 -8.85 0.63 3.78
CA ALA A 342 -8.17 1.92 3.77
C ALA A 342 -7.54 2.21 2.42
N ILE A 343 -6.75 1.28 1.88
CA ILE A 343 -6.10 1.48 0.57
C ILE A 343 -7.11 1.51 -0.58
N ALA A 344 -8.19 0.72 -0.55
CA ALA A 344 -9.23 0.81 -1.56
C ALA A 344 -9.89 2.19 -1.57
N ASN A 345 -10.18 2.74 -0.38
CA ASN A 345 -10.72 4.08 -0.24
C ASN A 345 -9.74 5.16 -0.72
N GLU A 346 -8.47 5.06 -0.35
CA GLU A 346 -7.44 6.01 -0.75
C GLU A 346 -7.24 6.04 -2.27
N VAL A 347 -7.10 4.87 -2.91
CA VAL A 347 -6.98 4.78 -4.37
C VAL A 347 -8.20 5.41 -5.06
N GLY A 348 -9.41 5.10 -4.59
CA GLY A 348 -10.63 5.61 -5.18
C GLY A 348 -10.82 7.12 -5.00
N THR A 349 -10.40 7.69 -3.86
CA THR A 349 -10.66 9.09 -3.49
C THR A 349 -9.45 9.99 -3.72
N ALA A 350 -8.37 9.76 -3.00
CA ALA A 350 -7.20 10.64 -3.02
C ALA A 350 -6.36 10.46 -4.29
N LYS A 351 -6.02 9.21 -4.64
CA LYS A 351 -5.09 8.92 -5.72
C LYS A 351 -5.71 9.09 -7.12
N ILE A 352 -6.99 8.74 -7.31
CA ILE A 352 -7.66 8.83 -8.62
C ILE A 352 -8.67 9.98 -8.66
N ALA A 353 -9.70 9.98 -7.78
CA ALA A 353 -10.80 10.94 -7.91
C ALA A 353 -10.34 12.38 -7.69
N ASN A 354 -9.40 12.65 -6.82
CA ASN A 354 -8.92 14.00 -6.57
C ASN A 354 -8.27 14.61 -7.83
N PRO A 355 -7.26 14.02 -8.49
CA PRO A 355 -6.74 14.56 -9.75
C PRO A 355 -7.71 14.46 -10.92
N PHE A 356 -8.43 13.35 -11.04
CA PHE A 356 -9.29 13.06 -12.18
C PHE A 356 -10.62 13.82 -12.15
N SER A 357 -11.31 13.83 -11.02
CA SER A 357 -12.66 14.40 -10.88
C SER A 357 -12.68 15.81 -10.31
N ALA A 358 -11.79 16.13 -9.37
CA ALA A 358 -11.69 17.45 -8.76
C ALA A 358 -10.69 18.38 -9.46
N GLY A 359 -9.81 17.87 -10.32
CA GLY A 359 -8.88 18.65 -11.11
C GLY A 359 -7.60 19.05 -10.38
N ASP A 360 -7.34 18.47 -9.23
CA ASP A 360 -6.10 18.69 -8.47
C ASP A 360 -4.98 17.82 -9.03
N VAL A 361 -4.46 18.22 -10.20
CA VAL A 361 -3.39 17.48 -10.89
C VAL A 361 -2.05 17.57 -10.16
N SER A 362 -1.89 18.50 -9.23
CA SER A 362 -0.70 18.60 -8.40
C SER A 362 -0.58 17.43 -7.43
N TYR A 363 -1.72 16.80 -7.13
CA TYR A 363 -1.82 15.64 -6.23
C TYR A 363 -1.65 14.30 -6.95
N VAL A 364 -1.21 14.29 -8.21
CA VAL A 364 -0.91 13.05 -8.93
C VAL A 364 0.32 12.38 -8.35
N GLU A 365 0.15 11.15 -7.88
CA GLU A 365 1.24 10.31 -7.39
C GLU A 365 2.11 9.79 -8.54
N SER A 366 3.41 9.66 -8.32
CA SER A 366 4.41 9.19 -9.31
C SER A 366 4.39 9.92 -10.65
N PRO A 367 4.41 11.28 -10.64
CA PRO A 367 4.27 12.07 -11.87
C PRO A 367 5.55 12.11 -12.72
N TYR A 368 6.72 11.84 -12.14
CA TYR A 368 8.02 11.95 -12.84
C TYR A 368 8.39 10.67 -13.58
N SER A 369 8.06 9.52 -13.03
CA SER A 369 8.29 8.19 -13.60
C SER A 369 7.14 7.70 -14.48
N TYR A 370 5.99 8.39 -14.43
CA TYR A 370 4.70 7.98 -15.01
C TYR A 370 4.21 6.62 -14.51
N ASN A 371 4.49 6.32 -13.23
CA ASN A 371 4.17 5.01 -12.65
C ASN A 371 2.78 4.92 -12.03
N SER A 372 2.03 6.03 -11.89
CA SER A 372 0.75 6.14 -11.17
C SER A 372 -0.21 4.97 -11.42
N ILE A 373 -0.46 4.61 -12.68
CA ILE A 373 -1.37 3.51 -13.04
C ILE A 373 -0.85 2.15 -12.54
N ALA A 374 0.47 1.95 -12.55
CA ALA A 374 1.06 0.73 -12.01
C ALA A 374 0.92 0.69 -10.48
N ASP A 375 1.16 1.82 -9.82
CA ASP A 375 1.05 1.97 -8.38
C ASP A 375 -0.39 1.69 -7.92
N PHE A 376 -1.38 2.37 -8.46
CA PHE A 376 -2.79 2.15 -8.12
C PHE A 376 -3.24 0.70 -8.36
N ARG A 377 -2.81 0.09 -9.45
CA ARG A 377 -3.10 -1.31 -9.73
C ARG A 377 -2.46 -2.24 -8.71
N ASP A 378 -1.22 -1.96 -8.28
CA ASP A 378 -0.53 -2.77 -7.29
C ASP A 378 -1.09 -2.56 -5.87
N ASN A 379 -1.61 -1.37 -5.55
CA ASN A 379 -2.43 -1.16 -4.35
C ASN A 379 -3.64 -2.11 -4.32
N ILE A 380 -4.43 -2.17 -5.39
CA ILE A 380 -5.59 -3.07 -5.42
C ILE A 380 -5.16 -4.55 -5.46
N ARG A 381 -4.02 -4.87 -6.07
CA ARG A 381 -3.45 -6.22 -6.02
C ARG A 381 -3.01 -6.64 -4.62
N SER A 382 -2.64 -5.70 -3.74
CA SER A 382 -2.38 -6.00 -2.34
C SER A 382 -3.62 -6.58 -1.65
N ILE A 383 -4.80 -6.01 -1.93
CA ILE A 383 -6.10 -6.50 -1.43
C ILE A 383 -6.38 -7.91 -1.95
N ARG A 384 -6.21 -8.14 -3.26
CA ARG A 384 -6.34 -9.47 -3.85
C ARG A 384 -5.41 -10.48 -3.17
N ASN A 385 -4.14 -10.12 -2.95
CA ASN A 385 -3.17 -11.00 -2.33
C ASN A 385 -3.57 -11.36 -0.89
N VAL A 386 -4.09 -10.41 -0.12
CA VAL A 386 -4.66 -10.66 1.21
C VAL A 386 -5.86 -11.61 1.12
N TRP A 387 -6.81 -11.36 0.21
CA TRP A 387 -8.02 -12.17 0.05
C TRP A 387 -7.71 -13.61 -0.34
N LEU A 388 -6.82 -13.80 -1.29
CA LEU A 388 -6.39 -15.11 -1.77
C LEU A 388 -5.35 -15.80 -0.87
N GLY A 389 -4.74 -15.07 0.08
CA GLY A 389 -3.65 -15.57 0.93
C GLY A 389 -2.41 -16.01 0.13
N SER A 390 -2.17 -15.37 -1.01
CA SER A 390 -1.12 -15.72 -1.97
C SER A 390 -0.80 -14.55 -2.89
N THR A 391 0.43 -14.49 -3.39
CA THR A 391 0.89 -13.48 -4.36
C THR A 391 0.83 -13.98 -5.81
N ASP A 392 0.46 -15.24 -6.04
CA ASP A 392 0.47 -15.91 -7.35
C ASP A 392 -0.90 -16.01 -8.04
N LYS A 393 -1.88 -15.23 -7.61
CA LYS A 393 -3.27 -15.21 -8.12
C LYS A 393 -4.08 -16.50 -7.86
N LYS A 394 -3.57 -17.43 -7.07
CA LYS A 394 -4.30 -18.64 -6.68
C LYS A 394 -4.68 -18.56 -5.22
N ALA A 395 -5.91 -18.90 -4.90
CA ALA A 395 -6.33 -18.96 -3.51
C ALA A 395 -5.54 -20.02 -2.77
N ASN A 396 -4.88 -19.62 -1.69
CA ASN A 396 -4.22 -20.56 -0.80
C ASN A 396 -5.26 -21.40 -0.06
N LYS A 397 -4.85 -22.58 0.34
CA LYS A 397 -5.64 -23.46 1.21
C LYS A 397 -6.22 -22.75 2.42
N TYR A 398 -5.44 -21.89 3.06
CA TYR A 398 -5.84 -21.05 4.18
C TYR A 398 -5.88 -19.57 3.75
N SER A 399 -7.03 -19.13 3.28
CA SER A 399 -7.29 -17.77 2.81
C SER A 399 -8.69 -17.32 3.20
N PHE A 400 -8.97 -16.03 3.11
CA PHE A 400 -10.35 -15.54 3.26
C PHE A 400 -11.25 -16.12 2.18
N HIS A 401 -10.79 -16.21 0.94
CA HIS A 401 -11.51 -16.87 -0.15
C HIS A 401 -11.99 -18.29 0.25
N THR A 402 -11.09 -19.15 0.69
CA THR A 402 -11.43 -20.53 1.05
C THR A 402 -12.24 -20.62 2.33
N PHE A 403 -12.04 -19.71 3.28
CA PHE A 403 -12.89 -19.61 4.48
C PHE A 403 -14.34 -19.31 4.09
N PHE A 404 -14.59 -18.27 3.31
CA PHE A 404 -15.95 -17.89 2.90
C PHE A 404 -16.64 -18.97 2.07
N ALA A 405 -15.91 -19.65 1.18
CA ALA A 405 -16.42 -20.82 0.46
C ALA A 405 -16.82 -21.96 1.41
N SER A 406 -15.98 -22.24 2.42
CA SER A 406 -16.23 -23.35 3.37
C SER A 406 -17.45 -23.13 4.26
N VAL A 407 -17.77 -21.86 4.58
CA VAL A 407 -18.97 -21.48 5.33
C VAL A 407 -20.16 -21.16 4.44
N LYS A 408 -20.10 -21.53 3.15
CA LYS A 408 -21.16 -21.33 2.15
C LYS A 408 -21.56 -19.86 1.94
N GLN A 409 -20.57 -18.97 2.02
CA GLN A 409 -20.72 -17.54 1.74
C GLN A 409 -20.15 -17.17 0.36
N ASP A 410 -20.39 -18.02 -0.64
CA ASP A 410 -19.91 -17.81 -2.02
C ASP A 410 -20.36 -16.46 -2.61
N ALA A 411 -21.52 -15.96 -2.17
CA ALA A 411 -22.02 -14.67 -2.63
C ALA A 411 -21.11 -13.50 -2.16
N VAL A 412 -20.59 -13.56 -0.93
CA VAL A 412 -19.63 -12.57 -0.39
C VAL A 412 -18.32 -12.69 -1.17
N ASN A 413 -17.80 -13.91 -1.27
CA ASN A 413 -16.58 -14.20 -1.98
C ASN A 413 -16.59 -13.64 -3.42
N ASN A 414 -17.64 -14.01 -4.19
CA ASN A 414 -17.79 -13.55 -5.57
C ASN A 414 -17.89 -12.02 -5.69
N LYS A 415 -18.51 -11.33 -4.72
CA LYS A 415 -18.64 -9.88 -4.75
C LYS A 415 -17.30 -9.20 -4.48
N VAL A 416 -16.53 -9.64 -3.47
CA VAL A 416 -15.20 -9.11 -3.20
C VAL A 416 -14.28 -9.30 -4.41
N GLU A 417 -14.29 -10.49 -4.99
CA GLU A 417 -13.44 -10.79 -6.16
C GLU A 417 -13.79 -9.95 -7.37
N ARG A 418 -15.08 -9.80 -7.68
CA ARG A 418 -15.51 -8.94 -8.78
C ARG A 418 -15.16 -7.48 -8.54
N ALA A 419 -15.25 -7.00 -7.31
CA ALA A 419 -14.93 -5.63 -6.98
C ALA A 419 -13.44 -5.33 -7.24
N TYR A 420 -12.52 -6.14 -6.72
CA TYR A 420 -11.10 -5.88 -6.97
C TYR A 420 -10.70 -6.12 -8.44
N VAL A 421 -11.30 -7.08 -9.13
CA VAL A 421 -11.04 -7.29 -10.55
C VAL A 421 -11.55 -6.11 -11.37
N SER A 422 -12.77 -5.63 -11.11
CA SER A 422 -13.32 -4.45 -11.79
C SER A 422 -12.45 -3.21 -11.58
N ALA A 423 -11.96 -2.98 -10.35
CA ALA A 423 -11.07 -1.87 -10.04
C ALA A 423 -9.73 -1.99 -10.80
N ILE A 424 -9.09 -3.16 -10.79
CA ILE A 424 -7.84 -3.42 -11.53
C ILE A 424 -8.03 -3.19 -13.03
N GLU A 425 -9.12 -3.66 -13.61
CA GLU A 425 -9.42 -3.46 -15.03
C GLU A 425 -9.71 -1.99 -15.35
N GLY A 426 -10.49 -1.30 -14.51
CA GLY A 426 -10.75 0.14 -14.66
C GLY A 426 -9.44 0.92 -14.64
N ILE A 427 -8.58 0.69 -13.65
CA ILE A 427 -7.26 1.33 -13.51
C ILE A 427 -6.38 1.01 -14.73
N SER A 428 -6.30 -0.26 -15.13
CA SER A 428 -5.42 -0.70 -16.23
C SER A 428 -5.82 -0.12 -17.58
N ASN A 429 -7.08 0.27 -17.76
CA ASN A 429 -7.60 0.85 -18.98
C ASN A 429 -7.62 2.39 -18.96
N MET A 430 -7.24 3.03 -17.85
CA MET A 430 -7.06 4.48 -17.86
C MET A 430 -5.95 4.88 -18.84
N PRO A 431 -6.10 6.01 -19.55
CA PRO A 431 -5.05 6.51 -20.43
C PRO A 431 -3.75 6.81 -19.65
N SER A 432 -2.62 6.34 -20.19
CA SER A 432 -1.30 6.58 -19.62
C SER A 432 -0.54 7.62 -20.48
N PRO A 433 0.26 8.50 -19.87
CA PRO A 433 0.48 8.65 -18.43
C PRO A 433 -0.70 9.33 -17.73
N PHE A 434 -1.00 8.93 -16.50
CA PHE A 434 -2.16 9.43 -15.75
C PHE A 434 -2.13 10.95 -15.55
N VAL A 435 -0.97 11.51 -15.20
CA VAL A 435 -0.81 12.96 -15.04
C VAL A 435 -1.20 13.73 -16.33
N LYS A 436 -0.77 13.28 -17.50
CA LYS A 436 -1.12 13.92 -18.77
C LYS A 436 -2.59 13.72 -19.12
N TYR A 437 -3.18 12.60 -18.73
CA TYR A 437 -4.60 12.34 -18.88
C TYR A 437 -5.43 13.33 -18.05
N CYS A 438 -5.10 13.50 -16.76
CA CYS A 438 -5.77 14.48 -15.90
C CYS A 438 -5.61 15.92 -16.43
N CYS A 439 -4.40 16.32 -16.80
CA CYS A 439 -4.14 17.62 -17.40
C CYS A 439 -4.98 17.87 -18.67
N THR A 440 -5.17 16.84 -19.50
CA THR A 440 -5.97 16.96 -20.74
C THR A 440 -7.45 17.14 -20.41
N ILE A 441 -7.98 16.41 -19.42
CA ILE A 441 -9.40 16.53 -19.01
C ILE A 441 -9.69 17.94 -18.52
N TRP A 442 -8.82 18.52 -17.72
CA TRP A 442 -9.02 19.83 -17.09
C TRP A 442 -8.47 20.98 -17.91
N ASN A 443 -7.82 20.71 -19.06
CA ASN A 443 -7.16 21.69 -19.93
C ASN A 443 -6.19 22.59 -19.16
N ILE A 444 -5.41 21.97 -18.27
CA ILE A 444 -4.35 22.62 -17.49
C ILE A 444 -3.02 21.96 -17.82
N ALA A 445 -1.93 22.70 -17.69
CA ALA A 445 -0.61 22.11 -17.73
C ALA A 445 -0.36 21.41 -16.37
N PHE A 446 0.41 20.34 -16.38
CA PHE A 446 1.09 19.91 -15.19
C PHE A 446 2.21 20.93 -15.00
N GLU A 447 1.85 22.03 -14.39
CA GLU A 447 2.84 23.04 -14.04
C GLU A 447 3.48 22.59 -12.76
N ASP A 448 4.76 22.44 -12.88
CA ASP A 448 5.71 22.37 -11.80
C ASP A 448 5.77 23.71 -11.06
N ASP A 449 4.69 24.41 -10.93
CA ASP A 449 4.71 25.76 -10.47
C ASP A 449 3.58 26.15 -9.57
N GLU A 450 4.08 26.64 -8.54
CA GLU A 450 3.80 27.84 -7.81
C GLU A 450 2.78 27.67 -6.68
N ASP A 451 3.26 28.06 -5.54
CA ASP A 451 2.50 28.47 -4.36
C ASP A 451 1.84 27.37 -3.53
N TRP A 452 2.67 26.47 -3.04
CA TRP A 452 2.36 25.82 -1.78
C TRP A 452 2.81 26.78 -0.64
N GLU A 453 1.99 27.86 -0.39
CA GLU A 453 2.02 28.60 0.87
C GLU A 453 1.15 27.91 1.94
#